data_c7e04eee726dcd97d3493c4eb84c7600
#
_entry.id   c7e04eee726dcd97d3493c4eb84c7600
#
_cell.length_a   1.000
_cell.length_b   1.000
_cell.length_c   1.000
_cell.angle_alpha   90.00
_cell.angle_beta   90.00
_cell.angle_gamma   90.00
#
_symmetry.space_group_name_H-M   'P 1'
#
loop_
_entity.id
_entity.type
_entity.pdbx_description
1 polymer ?
#
loop_
_entity_poly.entity_id
_entity_poly.type
_entity_poly.pdbx_seq_one_letter_code
_entity_poly.pdbx_strand_id
1 'polypeptide(L)'
;MTKRTQLALATALVATLAFGASGCSDPKKGSAGNDAGANPAAANDGKILGGTPVKGGTLTVLSNQDFSHLDPARNWVMPTMDFGIRLLYRTLVTFKAEPGKRGSELVPDLATDLGTPSDGGRTWTFTLKEGVKYEDGSPIKAQDIKYNVERSFAPDLTGGPDYAAQYLAGAEGYKGPLKGQHLDSVKTPDDRTIVFELKRPVAEFSATATLSTFAPVPASQEKGTQYDARPFSSGPYKIEKYDRDKKLVLVRNEHWDPKTDTVRKAYPDKFVVVMGLKGGQIDDRIIAGEGADASAVQYSDMRPESAPKVLPKPDVKARMLAESQGCTEMLHLNNSRAPFDDPKVREAMQYAVDKEAVVTAGGGPALNEVATAYLPPALSGGKQADTLKIAPSGDPAKAKELLKAAGKETLKVSLAVSTGDKGKAEAIQQGLARAGVEVVVDTIDPGAYYDVIGDLSTTPDMTLTGWCPDYPSGSTWIPFVFDGRTIREKGNQGNNAQFRDEATMKRIDEINAMADARQANQAWVDLDAEIMKKSPSIPVLLKRKPLLVGANIAGAYGHPVWTGTIDYATVGLKDPSKSKG
;
A
#
# COMPACT_ATOMS: atom_id res chain seq x y z
N MET A 1 32.14 -3.17 -69.65
CA MET A 1 33.60 -3.35 -69.64
C MET A 1 33.94 -3.88 -68.24
N THR A 2 34.12 -5.18 -68.10
CA THR A 2 35.39 -5.91 -67.98
C THR A 2 36.13 -5.60 -66.67
N LYS A 3 36.52 -6.47 -65.78
CA LYS A 3 36.77 -7.95 -65.68
C LYS A 3 37.08 -8.22 -64.20
N ARG A 4 36.59 -9.28 -63.50
CA ARG A 4 37.26 -10.56 -63.28
C ARG A 4 38.53 -10.47 -62.43
N THR A 5 38.85 -11.23 -61.44
CA THR A 5 38.72 -12.60 -60.94
C THR A 5 39.86 -12.76 -59.91
N GLN A 6 39.98 -13.53 -58.90
CA GLN A 6 39.91 -14.94 -58.48
C GLN A 6 40.47 -14.99 -57.05
N LEU A 7 39.96 -15.67 -56.10
CA LEU A 7 40.12 -17.09 -55.71
C LEU A 7 41.54 -17.56 -55.32
N ALA A 8 41.73 -17.93 -54.08
CA ALA A 8 42.52 -19.14 -53.72
C ALA A 8 42.34 -19.55 -52.26
N LEU A 9 42.01 -20.78 -52.13
CA LEU A 9 42.00 -21.71 -51.00
C LEU A 9 43.40 -22.03 -50.44
N ALA A 10 43.47 -22.49 -49.18
CA ALA A 10 44.05 -23.76 -48.72
C ALA A 10 44.24 -23.76 -47.20
N THR A 11 43.57 -24.65 -46.54
CA THR A 11 43.86 -25.97 -45.92
C THR A 11 44.72 -25.99 -44.66
N ALA A 12 44.06 -26.34 -43.58
CA ALA A 12 44.27 -27.31 -42.48
C ALA A 12 45.67 -27.60 -41.95
N LEU A 13 45.83 -27.64 -40.62
CA LEU A 13 46.30 -28.86 -39.93
C LEU A 13 45.97 -28.85 -38.43
N VAL A 14 45.57 -30.00 -37.94
CA VAL A 14 45.24 -30.41 -36.57
C VAL A 14 46.52 -30.74 -35.80
N ALA A 15 46.58 -30.39 -34.51
CA ALA A 15 47.31 -31.17 -33.51
C ALA A 15 46.76 -30.96 -32.09
N THR A 16 46.23 -32.00 -31.54
CA THR A 16 45.91 -32.26 -30.13
C THR A 16 47.17 -32.42 -29.29
N LEU A 17 47.16 -31.96 -28.05
CA LEU A 17 47.64 -32.71 -26.89
C LEU A 17 47.25 -32.07 -25.57
N ALA A 18 46.95 -32.89 -24.59
CA ALA A 18 46.28 -32.66 -23.32
C ALA A 18 47.26 -32.44 -22.14
N PHE A 19 46.65 -32.13 -20.99
CA PHE A 19 47.05 -32.24 -19.60
C PHE A 19 47.56 -30.97 -18.87
N GLY A 20 46.87 -30.74 -17.76
CA GLY A 20 47.40 -30.10 -16.59
C GLY A 20 46.39 -29.20 -15.82
N ALA A 21 45.78 -29.77 -14.77
CA ALA A 21 44.91 -29.07 -13.85
C ALA A 21 45.67 -28.17 -12.88
N SER A 22 45.14 -27.01 -12.57
CA SER A 22 45.02 -26.47 -11.20
C SER A 22 44.38 -25.08 -11.26
N GLY A 23 43.40 -24.87 -10.37
CA GLY A 23 42.49 -23.77 -10.39
C GLY A 23 43.05 -22.46 -9.89
N CYS A 24 42.32 -21.42 -10.25
CA CYS A 24 42.01 -20.22 -9.43
C CYS A 24 40.90 -19.44 -10.13
N SER A 25 39.97 -19.04 -9.34
CA SER A 25 38.75 -18.33 -9.68
C SER A 25 38.99 -16.98 -10.36
N ASP A 26 38.33 -16.76 -11.52
CA ASP A 26 38.15 -15.42 -12.10
C ASP A 26 36.67 -15.04 -12.14
N PRO A 27 36.34 -13.77 -11.87
CA PRO A 27 34.95 -13.33 -11.88
C PRO A 27 34.42 -13.25 -13.29
N LYS A 28 33.30 -13.92 -13.53
CA LYS A 28 32.56 -13.91 -14.79
C LYS A 28 32.22 -12.48 -15.21
N LYS A 29 32.75 -12.05 -16.33
CA LYS A 29 32.18 -10.98 -17.16
C LYS A 29 30.77 -11.41 -17.57
N GLY A 30 29.76 -10.71 -17.02
CA GLY A 30 28.40 -10.86 -17.46
C GLY A 30 28.25 -10.47 -18.93
N SER A 31 27.68 -11.37 -19.68
CA SER A 31 27.13 -11.13 -21.01
C SER A 31 26.16 -9.94 -20.90
N ALA A 32 26.39 -8.89 -21.70
CA ALA A 32 25.40 -7.84 -21.93
C ALA A 32 24.26 -8.46 -22.74
N GLY A 33 23.24 -9.00 -22.02
CA GLY A 33 21.95 -9.27 -22.59
C GLY A 33 21.30 -7.94 -22.92
N ASN A 34 20.72 -7.82 -24.11
CA ASN A 34 19.87 -6.69 -24.49
C ASN A 34 18.63 -6.68 -23.58
N ASP A 35 18.68 -5.96 -22.46
CA ASP A 35 17.54 -5.59 -21.63
C ASP A 35 16.74 -4.45 -22.31
N ALA A 36 16.23 -4.73 -23.50
CA ALA A 36 15.21 -3.89 -24.12
C ALA A 36 13.85 -4.20 -23.49
N GLY A 37 13.66 -3.82 -22.21
CA GLY A 37 12.41 -4.07 -21.49
C GLY A 37 12.50 -3.90 -19.98
N ALA A 38 13.67 -3.60 -19.42
CA ALA A 38 13.78 -3.34 -17.99
C ALA A 38 13.03 -2.05 -17.65
N ASN A 39 11.99 -2.16 -16.82
CA ASN A 39 11.24 -1.02 -16.29
C ASN A 39 12.21 -0.09 -15.54
N PRO A 40 12.41 1.18 -16.00
CA PRO A 40 13.35 2.10 -15.35
C PRO A 40 13.02 2.40 -13.88
N ALA A 41 11.76 2.18 -13.47
CA ALA A 41 11.31 2.36 -12.10
C ALA A 41 11.67 1.16 -11.21
N ALA A 42 11.70 -0.06 -11.75
CA ALA A 42 12.11 -1.27 -11.02
C ALA A 42 13.56 -1.19 -10.54
N ALA A 43 14.40 -0.39 -11.19
CA ALA A 43 15.80 -0.19 -10.79
C ALA A 43 15.98 0.52 -9.43
N ASN A 44 14.91 1.12 -8.87
CA ASN A 44 14.94 1.82 -7.59
C ASN A 44 14.25 1.04 -6.46
N ASP A 45 13.61 -0.09 -6.74
CA ASP A 45 12.94 -0.91 -5.71
C ASP A 45 13.95 -1.33 -4.63
N GLY A 46 13.65 -0.97 -3.39
CA GLY A 46 14.51 -1.24 -2.25
C GLY A 46 15.78 -0.37 -2.15
N LYS A 47 15.94 0.66 -2.97
CA LYS A 47 17.08 1.55 -2.95
C LYS A 47 16.91 2.67 -1.91
N ILE A 48 17.96 2.91 -1.14
CA ILE A 48 18.04 4.06 -0.21
C ILE A 48 18.71 5.24 -0.93
N LEU A 49 18.02 6.37 -1.01
CA LEU A 49 18.54 7.59 -1.63
C LEU A 49 19.36 8.40 -0.64
N GLY A 50 20.39 9.06 -1.14
CA GLY A 50 21.15 10.09 -0.45
C GLY A 50 22.14 9.60 0.61
N GLY A 51 22.30 8.29 0.80
CA GLY A 51 23.20 7.71 1.79
C GLY A 51 22.72 7.85 3.23
N THR A 52 23.64 7.86 4.20
CA THR A 52 23.33 7.93 5.63
C THR A 52 23.02 9.36 6.07
N PRO A 53 21.88 9.61 6.73
CA PRO A 53 21.55 10.92 7.25
C PRO A 53 22.44 11.39 8.39
N VAL A 54 22.61 12.71 8.50
CA VAL A 54 23.24 13.38 9.64
C VAL A 54 22.15 13.91 10.59
N LYS A 55 22.38 13.81 11.91
CA LYS A 55 21.46 14.37 12.90
C LYS A 55 21.41 15.88 12.84
N GLY A 56 20.21 16.44 12.96
CA GLY A 56 19.98 17.87 13.03
C GLY A 56 19.19 18.44 11.86
N GLY A 57 18.90 19.73 11.93
CA GLY A 57 18.26 20.51 10.89
C GLY A 57 16.74 20.31 10.79
N THR A 58 16.14 20.96 9.79
CA THR A 58 14.70 20.92 9.52
C THR A 58 14.44 20.17 8.20
N LEU A 59 13.62 19.14 8.25
CA LEU A 59 13.10 18.45 7.08
C LEU A 59 11.70 19.00 6.76
N THR A 60 11.52 19.44 5.49
CA THR A 60 10.24 19.93 5.01
C THR A 60 9.45 18.82 4.31
N VAL A 61 8.16 18.72 4.59
CA VAL A 61 7.23 17.83 3.87
C VAL A 61 6.26 18.70 3.10
N LEU A 62 6.19 18.53 1.76
CA LEU A 62 5.28 19.28 0.91
C LEU A 62 4.05 18.45 0.59
N SER A 63 2.86 18.99 0.90
CA SER A 63 1.57 18.32 0.72
C SER A 63 0.56 19.20 -0.01
N ASN A 64 -0.25 18.57 -0.86
CA ASN A 64 -1.39 19.22 -1.51
C ASN A 64 -2.66 19.24 -0.64
N GLN A 65 -2.64 18.53 0.49
CA GLN A 65 -3.79 18.36 1.39
C GLN A 65 -3.34 18.32 2.85
N ASP A 66 -4.30 18.49 3.75
CA ASP A 66 -4.12 18.23 5.17
C ASP A 66 -4.21 16.74 5.49
N PHE A 67 -3.82 16.34 6.68
CA PHE A 67 -4.06 14.99 7.20
C PHE A 67 -5.56 14.79 7.47
N SER A 68 -6.08 13.65 7.07
CA SER A 68 -7.48 13.28 7.36
C SER A 68 -7.70 13.25 8.86
N HIS A 69 -6.94 12.43 9.57
CA HIS A 69 -6.96 12.29 11.02
C HIS A 69 -5.56 11.98 11.56
N LEU A 70 -5.12 12.72 12.58
CA LEU A 70 -3.94 12.38 13.38
C LEU A 70 -4.30 11.63 14.66
N ASP A 71 -5.57 11.60 15.06
CA ASP A 71 -6.06 10.77 16.17
C ASP A 71 -5.87 9.28 15.84
N PRO A 72 -5.13 8.50 16.66
CA PRO A 72 -4.85 7.10 16.37
C PRO A 72 -6.10 6.21 16.32
N ALA A 73 -7.21 6.58 16.97
CA ALA A 73 -8.47 5.85 16.85
C ALA A 73 -9.17 6.07 15.49
N ARG A 74 -8.80 7.12 14.74
CA ARG A 74 -9.44 7.57 13.50
C ARG A 74 -8.53 7.49 12.28
N ASN A 75 -7.24 7.26 12.49
CA ASN A 75 -6.22 7.30 11.45
C ASN A 75 -6.17 5.97 10.69
N TRP A 76 -6.69 5.93 9.46
CA TRP A 76 -6.68 4.75 8.59
C TRP A 76 -6.11 5.01 7.18
N VAL A 77 -5.92 6.26 6.81
CA VAL A 77 -5.30 6.58 5.52
C VAL A 77 -3.80 6.31 5.59
N MET A 78 -3.31 5.35 4.80
CA MET A 78 -1.94 4.81 4.87
C MET A 78 -0.83 5.84 4.98
N PRO A 79 -0.73 6.91 4.14
CA PRO A 79 0.31 7.92 4.30
C PRO A 79 0.22 8.69 5.62
N THR A 80 -1.00 8.95 6.12
CA THR A 80 -1.22 9.62 7.41
C THR A 80 -0.89 8.68 8.57
N MET A 81 -1.24 7.40 8.44
CA MET A 81 -0.97 6.39 9.45
C MET A 81 0.53 6.15 9.62
N ASP A 82 1.27 6.03 8.50
CA ASP A 82 2.74 5.97 8.53
C ASP A 82 3.34 7.20 9.22
N PHE A 83 2.95 8.41 8.81
CA PHE A 83 3.40 9.66 9.43
C PHE A 83 3.15 9.66 10.95
N GLY A 84 1.95 9.29 11.39
CA GLY A 84 1.57 9.20 12.80
C GLY A 84 2.41 8.18 13.56
N ILE A 85 2.46 6.94 13.09
CA ILE A 85 3.16 5.83 13.75
C ILE A 85 4.67 6.03 13.74
N ARG A 86 5.24 6.64 12.71
CA ARG A 86 6.68 6.88 12.63
C ARG A 86 7.15 8.08 13.46
N LEU A 87 6.30 9.08 13.66
CA LEU A 87 6.72 10.34 14.28
C LEU A 87 6.04 10.65 15.63
N LEU A 88 4.72 10.44 15.74
CA LEU A 88 3.93 10.94 16.87
C LEU A 88 3.61 9.89 17.92
N TYR A 89 3.27 8.66 17.51
CA TYR A 89 2.91 7.61 18.47
C TYR A 89 3.47 6.26 18.06
N ARG A 90 3.58 5.37 19.04
CA ARG A 90 4.09 4.02 18.90
C ARG A 90 2.94 3.03 19.09
N THR A 91 3.02 1.87 18.44
CA THR A 91 2.07 0.78 18.56
C THR A 91 2.68 -0.38 19.35
N LEU A 92 1.92 -1.43 19.66
CA LEU A 92 2.47 -2.62 20.33
C LEU A 92 3.59 -3.25 19.51
N VAL A 93 3.35 -3.43 18.22
CA VAL A 93 4.24 -4.00 17.21
C VAL A 93 4.30 -3.05 16.04
N THR A 94 5.37 -3.04 15.27
CA THR A 94 5.50 -2.26 14.05
C THR A 94 6.28 -3.02 12.99
N PHE A 95 6.45 -2.43 11.81
CA PHE A 95 7.29 -2.99 10.74
C PHE A 95 8.70 -2.42 10.79
N LYS A 96 9.69 -3.22 10.36
CA LYS A 96 11.07 -2.75 10.23
C LYS A 96 11.15 -1.49 9.38
N ALA A 97 12.02 -0.57 9.76
CA ALA A 97 12.35 0.59 8.95
C ALA A 97 13.48 0.22 7.96
N GLU A 98 13.15 -0.63 7.00
CA GLU A 98 14.05 -1.12 5.96
C GLU A 98 13.34 -1.17 4.60
N PRO A 99 14.05 -0.95 3.48
CA PRO A 99 13.46 -1.03 2.16
C PRO A 99 13.22 -2.48 1.71
N GLY A 100 12.37 -2.64 0.70
CA GLY A 100 12.09 -3.92 0.06
C GLY A 100 11.45 -4.94 1.01
N LYS A 101 11.61 -6.23 0.73
CA LYS A 101 10.93 -7.32 1.47
C LYS A 101 11.14 -7.28 2.99
N ARG A 102 12.31 -6.81 3.46
CA ARG A 102 12.60 -6.73 4.89
C ARG A 102 11.73 -5.71 5.62
N GLY A 103 11.27 -4.67 4.96
CA GLY A 103 10.33 -3.70 5.51
C GLY A 103 8.96 -4.28 5.88
N SER A 104 8.62 -5.45 5.36
CA SER A 104 7.37 -6.16 5.72
C SER A 104 7.51 -7.07 6.95
N GLU A 105 8.70 -7.17 7.54
CA GLU A 105 8.91 -7.96 8.75
C GLU A 105 8.44 -7.21 9.99
N LEU A 106 7.66 -7.91 10.84
CA LEU A 106 7.22 -7.38 12.12
C LEU A 106 8.37 -7.32 13.14
N VAL A 107 8.36 -6.28 13.95
CA VAL A 107 9.28 -6.10 15.08
C VAL A 107 8.53 -5.55 16.29
N PRO A 108 8.96 -5.90 17.53
CA PRO A 108 8.41 -5.30 18.74
C PRO A 108 8.62 -3.78 18.76
N ASP A 109 7.57 -3.00 19.12
CA ASP A 109 7.68 -1.55 19.29
C ASP A 109 7.52 -1.15 20.77
N LEU A 110 6.31 -0.91 21.27
CA LEU A 110 6.08 -0.74 22.70
C LEU A 110 6.15 -2.07 23.46
N ALA A 111 5.75 -3.17 22.82
CA ALA A 111 5.84 -4.49 23.41
C ALA A 111 7.29 -5.02 23.39
N THR A 112 7.57 -5.99 24.27
CA THR A 112 8.85 -6.69 24.38
C THR A 112 9.05 -7.72 23.27
N ASP A 113 7.95 -8.23 22.71
CA ASP A 113 7.89 -9.26 21.68
C ASP A 113 6.73 -9.02 20.69
N LEU A 114 6.45 -9.96 19.81
CA LEU A 114 5.37 -9.89 18.83
C LEU A 114 4.00 -10.31 19.37
N GLY A 115 3.88 -10.53 20.68
CA GLY A 115 2.71 -11.09 21.34
C GLY A 115 2.74 -12.62 21.37
N THR A 116 2.20 -13.17 22.45
CA THR A 116 2.14 -14.62 22.69
C THR A 116 0.70 -15.10 22.52
N PRO A 117 0.43 -15.95 21.51
CA PRO A 117 -0.90 -16.55 21.35
C PRO A 117 -1.12 -17.69 22.33
N SER A 118 -2.35 -17.85 22.79
CA SER A 118 -2.85 -18.98 23.55
C SER A 118 -4.28 -19.32 23.14
N ASP A 119 -4.88 -20.36 23.72
CA ASP A 119 -6.23 -20.81 23.36
C ASP A 119 -6.44 -20.95 21.84
N GLY A 120 -5.48 -21.63 21.19
CA GLY A 120 -5.54 -21.85 19.75
C GLY A 120 -5.52 -20.56 18.90
N GLY A 121 -4.95 -19.46 19.41
CA GLY A 121 -4.89 -18.16 18.71
C GLY A 121 -6.09 -17.26 18.97
N ARG A 122 -6.92 -17.59 19.97
CA ARG A 122 -8.03 -16.71 20.39
C ARG A 122 -7.65 -15.74 21.49
N THR A 123 -6.55 -15.96 22.18
CA THR A 123 -6.05 -15.06 23.22
C THR A 123 -4.64 -14.63 22.86
N TRP A 124 -4.38 -13.32 22.91
CA TRP A 124 -3.08 -12.74 22.65
C TRP A 124 -2.63 -11.87 23.81
N THR A 125 -1.43 -12.11 24.30
CA THR A 125 -0.83 -11.36 25.41
C THR A 125 0.39 -10.59 24.94
N PHE A 126 0.47 -9.31 25.29
CA PHE A 126 1.63 -8.45 25.06
C PHE A 126 2.11 -7.85 26.38
N THR A 127 3.42 -7.73 26.53
CA THR A 127 4.05 -7.08 27.68
C THR A 127 4.80 -5.83 27.22
N LEU A 128 4.52 -4.68 27.82
CA LEU A 128 5.18 -3.41 27.46
C LEU A 128 6.63 -3.39 27.96
N LYS A 129 7.49 -2.74 27.17
CA LYS A 129 8.87 -2.41 27.57
C LYS A 129 8.87 -1.48 28.79
N GLU A 130 9.93 -1.56 29.57
CA GLU A 130 10.18 -0.62 30.67
C GLU A 130 10.67 0.73 30.14
N GLY A 131 10.33 1.79 30.88
CA GLY A 131 10.85 3.13 30.60
C GLY A 131 10.22 3.86 29.42
N VAL A 132 9.16 3.30 28.81
CA VAL A 132 8.42 3.99 27.73
C VAL A 132 7.59 5.14 28.31
N LYS A 133 7.64 6.32 27.68
CA LYS A 133 7.07 7.57 28.21
C LYS A 133 6.35 8.38 27.14
N TYR A 134 5.39 9.18 27.60
CA TYR A 134 4.79 10.25 26.81
C TYR A 134 5.65 11.52 26.76
N GLU A 135 5.21 12.50 25.97
CA GLU A 135 5.88 13.79 25.74
C GLU A 135 6.00 14.69 26.99
N ASP A 136 5.28 14.41 28.06
CA ASP A 136 5.37 15.08 29.36
C ASP A 136 6.22 14.30 30.38
N GLY A 137 6.75 13.14 29.98
CA GLY A 137 7.55 12.25 30.83
C GLY A 137 6.74 11.26 31.65
N SER A 138 5.41 11.28 31.60
CA SER A 138 4.56 10.28 32.26
C SER A 138 4.73 8.90 31.63
N PRO A 139 4.65 7.80 32.42
CA PRO A 139 4.81 6.45 31.88
C PRO A 139 3.62 6.03 31.03
N ILE A 140 3.90 5.31 29.95
CA ILE A 140 2.88 4.63 29.13
C ILE A 140 2.47 3.35 29.82
N LYS A 141 1.15 3.11 29.95
CA LYS A 141 0.58 1.94 30.59
C LYS A 141 -0.28 1.09 29.64
N ALA A 142 -0.47 -0.16 29.96
CA ALA A 142 -1.33 -1.07 29.22
C ALA A 142 -2.78 -0.56 29.12
N GLN A 143 -3.26 0.11 30.18
CA GLN A 143 -4.58 0.74 30.23
C GLN A 143 -4.77 1.82 29.15
N ASP A 144 -3.70 2.52 28.76
CA ASP A 144 -3.78 3.57 27.73
C ASP A 144 -4.02 2.97 26.34
N ILE A 145 -3.45 1.78 26.07
CA ILE A 145 -3.70 1.05 24.82
C ILE A 145 -5.12 0.49 24.83
N LYS A 146 -5.55 -0.14 25.95
CA LYS A 146 -6.94 -0.59 26.12
C LYS A 146 -7.89 0.57 25.84
N TYR A 147 -7.64 1.73 26.43
CA TYR A 147 -8.50 2.90 26.28
C TYR A 147 -8.63 3.33 24.82
N ASN A 148 -7.53 3.37 24.05
CA ASN A 148 -7.59 3.75 22.64
C ASN A 148 -8.30 2.69 21.78
N VAL A 149 -8.06 1.40 22.04
CA VAL A 149 -8.83 0.32 21.39
C VAL A 149 -10.32 0.48 21.65
N GLU A 150 -10.71 0.77 22.91
CA GLU A 150 -12.09 1.02 23.26
C GLU A 150 -12.65 2.30 22.63
N ARG A 151 -11.84 3.38 22.49
CA ARG A 151 -12.22 4.63 21.80
C ARG A 151 -12.63 4.41 20.35
N SER A 152 -12.01 3.48 19.65
CA SER A 152 -12.32 3.20 18.23
C SER A 152 -13.77 2.74 17.99
N PHE A 153 -14.49 2.37 19.06
CA PHE A 153 -15.92 2.03 18.99
C PHE A 153 -16.85 3.23 19.20
N ALA A 154 -16.32 4.39 19.58
CA ALA A 154 -17.16 5.55 19.86
C ALA A 154 -17.82 6.07 18.58
N PRO A 155 -19.16 6.27 18.55
CA PRO A 155 -19.87 6.69 17.34
C PRO A 155 -19.41 8.02 16.74
N ASP A 156 -18.85 8.89 17.57
CA ASP A 156 -18.35 10.21 17.18
C ASP A 156 -16.91 10.16 16.63
N LEU A 157 -16.18 9.05 16.85
CA LEU A 157 -14.80 8.85 16.40
C LEU A 157 -14.76 7.95 15.17
N THR A 158 -15.39 8.39 14.09
CA THR A 158 -15.45 7.66 12.82
C THR A 158 -14.17 7.81 12.00
N GLY A 159 -13.97 6.92 11.02
CA GLY A 159 -12.88 6.98 10.03
C GLY A 159 -11.69 6.08 10.32
N GLY A 160 -11.63 5.45 11.50
CA GLY A 160 -10.58 4.50 11.85
C GLY A 160 -10.83 3.07 11.34
N PRO A 161 -9.82 2.18 11.46
CA PRO A 161 -9.95 0.78 11.10
C PRO A 161 -10.87 0.04 12.10
N ASP A 162 -11.70 -0.86 11.60
CA ASP A 162 -12.71 -1.57 12.38
C ASP A 162 -12.25 -2.97 12.86
N TYR A 163 -10.96 -3.27 12.78
CA TYR A 163 -10.40 -4.58 13.17
C TYR A 163 -10.67 -4.96 14.63
N ALA A 164 -10.70 -3.99 15.54
CA ALA A 164 -11.09 -4.23 16.92
C ALA A 164 -12.53 -4.78 17.00
N ALA A 165 -13.46 -4.17 16.27
CA ALA A 165 -14.84 -4.62 16.19
C ALA A 165 -14.98 -5.98 15.47
N GLN A 166 -14.13 -6.26 14.49
CA GLN A 166 -14.15 -7.54 13.78
C GLN A 166 -13.63 -8.70 14.61
N TYR A 167 -12.63 -8.48 15.47
CA TYR A 167 -11.90 -9.56 16.12
C TYR A 167 -12.21 -9.74 17.61
N LEU A 168 -12.47 -8.67 18.37
CA LEU A 168 -12.64 -8.76 19.82
C LEU A 168 -13.96 -9.42 20.23
N ALA A 169 -13.89 -10.33 21.19
CA ALA A 169 -15.07 -10.98 21.74
C ALA A 169 -15.95 -9.97 22.49
N GLY A 170 -17.28 -10.12 22.40
CA GLY A 170 -18.22 -9.22 23.07
C GLY A 170 -18.24 -7.79 22.56
N ALA A 171 -17.67 -7.54 21.36
CA ALA A 171 -17.63 -6.22 20.75
C ALA A 171 -18.98 -5.76 20.13
N GLU A 172 -19.92 -6.70 19.99
CA GLU A 172 -21.24 -6.45 19.40
C GLU A 172 -22.03 -5.41 20.21
N GLY A 173 -22.37 -4.30 19.58
CA GLY A 173 -23.13 -3.22 20.21
C GLY A 173 -22.36 -2.34 21.20
N TYR A 174 -21.08 -2.62 21.44
CA TYR A 174 -20.22 -1.77 22.25
C TYR A 174 -20.04 -0.40 21.58
N LYS A 175 -20.08 0.69 22.37
CA LYS A 175 -20.08 2.09 21.88
C LYS A 175 -18.93 2.94 22.46
N GLY A 176 -17.87 2.28 22.92
CA GLY A 176 -16.69 2.95 23.46
C GLY A 176 -16.78 3.29 24.95
N PRO A 177 -15.66 3.76 25.53
CA PRO A 177 -15.52 3.97 26.98
C PRO A 177 -16.10 5.28 27.48
N LEU A 178 -16.56 6.18 26.59
CA LEU A 178 -16.96 7.56 26.91
C LEU A 178 -18.17 7.65 27.87
N LYS A 179 -18.89 6.52 28.08
CA LYS A 179 -19.99 6.40 29.05
C LYS A 179 -19.63 5.52 30.25
N GLY A 180 -18.33 5.30 30.49
CA GLY A 180 -17.83 4.46 31.60
C GLY A 180 -18.01 2.97 31.40
N GLN A 181 -18.36 2.52 30.20
CA GLN A 181 -18.40 1.10 29.85
C GLN A 181 -17.03 0.65 29.35
N HIS A 182 -16.64 -0.58 29.69
CA HIS A 182 -15.40 -1.19 29.27
C HIS A 182 -15.66 -2.51 28.55
N LEU A 183 -14.74 -2.89 27.67
CA LEU A 183 -14.79 -4.13 26.93
C LEU A 183 -14.01 -5.22 27.70
N ASP A 184 -14.71 -6.24 28.20
CA ASP A 184 -14.13 -7.30 29.04
C ASP A 184 -13.08 -8.15 28.30
N SER A 185 -13.16 -8.22 26.99
CA SER A 185 -12.21 -8.95 26.15
C SER A 185 -10.83 -8.27 26.00
N VAL A 186 -10.68 -7.04 26.50
CA VAL A 186 -9.37 -6.37 26.59
C VAL A 186 -9.03 -6.20 28.08
N LYS A 187 -8.06 -6.99 28.55
CA LYS A 187 -7.68 -7.04 29.96
C LYS A 187 -6.30 -6.44 30.18
N THR A 188 -6.14 -5.72 31.29
CA THR A 188 -4.87 -5.15 31.72
C THR A 188 -4.64 -5.52 33.18
N PRO A 189 -4.11 -6.76 33.42
CA PRO A 189 -3.94 -7.28 34.79
C PRO A 189 -2.93 -6.48 35.61
N ASP A 190 -2.03 -5.78 34.95
CA ASP A 190 -1.07 -4.84 35.53
C ASP A 190 -0.75 -3.70 34.56
N ASP A 191 0.14 -2.77 34.95
CA ASP A 191 0.48 -1.58 34.15
C ASP A 191 1.21 -1.90 32.82
N ARG A 192 1.72 -3.11 32.65
CA ARG A 192 2.54 -3.50 31.46
C ARG A 192 1.94 -4.64 30.66
N THR A 193 1.01 -5.37 31.18
CA THR A 193 0.41 -6.53 30.50
C THR A 193 -0.94 -6.18 29.91
N ILE A 194 -1.12 -6.45 28.61
CA ILE A 194 -2.40 -6.34 27.91
C ILE A 194 -2.75 -7.68 27.28
N VAL A 195 -4.01 -8.10 27.45
CA VAL A 195 -4.54 -9.37 26.91
C VAL A 195 -5.77 -9.07 26.06
N PHE A 196 -5.78 -9.60 24.84
CA PHE A 196 -6.91 -9.52 23.90
C PHE A 196 -7.56 -10.89 23.76
N GLU A 197 -8.87 -10.99 23.99
CA GLU A 197 -9.68 -12.17 23.74
C GLU A 197 -10.48 -11.99 22.45
N LEU A 198 -10.33 -12.93 21.51
CA LEU A 198 -10.87 -12.83 20.16
C LEU A 198 -12.06 -13.78 19.98
N LYS A 199 -13.05 -13.40 19.15
CA LYS A 199 -14.23 -14.24 18.81
C LYS A 199 -13.81 -15.54 18.09
N ARG A 200 -12.69 -15.51 17.36
CA ARG A 200 -12.15 -16.62 16.59
C ARG A 200 -10.62 -16.58 16.60
N PRO A 201 -9.94 -17.66 16.24
CA PRO A 201 -8.50 -17.59 15.99
C PRO A 201 -8.16 -16.52 14.95
N VAL A 202 -7.09 -15.77 15.20
CA VAL A 202 -6.51 -14.81 14.25
C VAL A 202 -5.00 -14.98 14.29
N ALA A 203 -4.46 -15.75 13.34
CA ALA A 203 -3.03 -16.06 13.28
C ALA A 203 -2.13 -14.81 13.12
N GLU A 204 -2.69 -13.75 12.58
CA GLU A 204 -2.00 -12.51 12.19
C GLU A 204 -2.30 -11.35 13.14
N PHE A 205 -2.77 -11.61 14.36
CA PHE A 205 -3.14 -10.54 15.29
C PHE A 205 -1.95 -9.63 15.65
N SER A 206 -0.72 -10.15 15.62
CA SER A 206 0.48 -9.31 15.72
C SER A 206 0.55 -8.23 14.62
N ALA A 207 0.17 -8.58 13.39
CA ALA A 207 0.12 -7.60 12.30
C ALA A 207 -1.00 -6.58 12.50
N THR A 208 -2.16 -7.02 13.01
CA THR A 208 -3.25 -6.11 13.41
C THR A 208 -2.78 -5.11 14.50
N ALA A 209 -1.94 -5.56 15.43
CA ALA A 209 -1.38 -4.72 16.51
C ALA A 209 -0.38 -3.65 16.03
N THR A 210 -0.09 -3.57 14.72
CA THR A 210 0.66 -2.47 14.10
C THR A 210 -0.21 -1.26 13.77
N LEU A 211 -1.53 -1.43 13.74
CA LEU A 211 -2.46 -0.35 13.38
C LEU A 211 -2.53 0.71 14.48
N SER A 212 -2.80 1.94 14.08
CA SER A 212 -2.85 3.09 14.98
C SER A 212 -3.83 2.94 16.15
N THR A 213 -4.90 2.15 15.99
CA THR A 213 -5.84 1.78 17.04
C THR A 213 -5.16 1.15 18.27
N PHE A 214 -4.00 0.50 18.07
CA PHE A 214 -3.21 -0.12 19.16
C PHE A 214 -2.09 0.79 19.69
N ALA A 215 -2.14 2.10 19.38
CA ALA A 215 -1.30 3.10 20.02
C ALA A 215 -1.90 3.53 21.38
N PRO A 216 -1.08 3.96 22.35
CA PRO A 216 -1.59 4.39 23.65
C PRO A 216 -2.21 5.80 23.59
N VAL A 217 -3.36 5.95 24.24
CA VAL A 217 -4.02 7.23 24.52
C VAL A 217 -4.45 7.23 25.99
N PRO A 218 -3.86 8.08 26.84
CA PRO A 218 -4.27 8.10 28.24
C PRO A 218 -5.64 8.78 28.37
N ALA A 219 -6.53 8.19 29.17
CA ALA A 219 -7.89 8.69 29.35
C ALA A 219 -7.94 10.14 29.85
N SER A 220 -6.91 10.58 30.60
CA SER A 220 -6.75 11.97 31.06
C SER A 220 -6.57 12.99 29.94
N GLN A 221 -6.19 12.54 28.74
CA GLN A 221 -5.98 13.39 27.56
C GLN A 221 -7.16 13.34 26.57
N GLU A 222 -8.25 12.66 26.92
CA GLU A 222 -9.44 12.56 26.06
C GLU A 222 -10.02 13.93 25.71
N LYS A 223 -10.27 14.18 24.41
CA LYS A 223 -10.82 15.43 23.87
C LYS A 223 -11.85 15.19 22.75
N GLY A 224 -12.36 13.97 22.63
CA GLY A 224 -13.23 13.60 21.53
C GLY A 224 -12.56 13.86 20.17
N THR A 225 -13.31 14.35 19.19
CA THR A 225 -12.79 14.68 17.86
C THR A 225 -11.70 15.76 17.85
N GLN A 226 -11.58 16.56 18.92
CA GLN A 226 -10.53 17.60 19.03
C GLN A 226 -9.14 16.99 19.31
N TYR A 227 -9.06 15.69 19.66
CA TYR A 227 -7.79 14.98 19.81
C TYR A 227 -6.97 14.97 18.51
N ASP A 228 -7.63 15.03 17.35
CA ASP A 228 -7.01 15.17 16.03
C ASP A 228 -6.06 16.37 15.89
N ALA A 229 -6.35 17.46 16.61
CA ALA A 229 -5.52 18.66 16.50
C ALA A 229 -4.19 18.53 17.27
N ARG A 230 -4.15 17.69 18.30
CA ARG A 230 -2.96 17.47 19.11
C ARG A 230 -2.98 16.11 19.80
N PRO A 231 -2.67 15.03 19.07
CA PRO A 231 -2.40 13.73 19.68
C PRO A 231 -1.28 13.84 20.71
N PHE A 232 -1.46 13.16 21.84
CA PHE A 232 -0.46 13.14 22.92
C PHE A 232 0.64 12.15 22.55
N SER A 233 1.85 12.64 22.33
CA SER A 233 2.90 11.88 21.69
C SER A 233 3.56 10.85 22.60
N SER A 234 3.71 9.62 22.09
CA SER A 234 4.60 8.57 22.62
C SER A 234 5.80 8.29 21.69
N GLY A 235 5.87 8.98 20.56
CA GLY A 235 6.91 8.85 19.54
C GLY A 235 8.07 9.81 19.71
N PRO A 236 9.01 9.83 18.73
CA PRO A 236 10.22 10.67 18.79
C PRO A 236 9.96 12.16 18.60
N TYR A 237 8.79 12.56 18.12
CA TYR A 237 8.41 13.95 17.92
C TYR A 237 7.07 14.27 18.58
N LYS A 238 6.86 15.55 18.88
CA LYS A 238 5.61 16.11 19.39
C LYS A 238 5.19 17.32 18.57
N ILE A 239 3.90 17.63 18.58
CA ILE A 239 3.34 18.77 17.86
C ILE A 239 3.69 20.06 18.62
N GLU A 240 4.45 20.94 17.98
CA GLU A 240 4.69 22.30 18.44
C GLU A 240 3.54 23.23 18.02
N LYS A 241 3.13 23.13 16.74
CA LYS A 241 2.08 23.95 16.16
C LYS A 241 1.36 23.20 15.04
N TYR A 242 0.03 23.35 14.98
CA TYR A 242 -0.79 22.83 13.90
C TYR A 242 -1.83 23.86 13.47
N ASP A 243 -1.60 24.48 12.32
CA ASP A 243 -2.55 25.33 11.62
C ASP A 243 -3.18 24.48 10.50
N ARG A 244 -4.43 24.02 10.68
CA ARG A 244 -5.14 23.15 9.73
C ARG A 244 -5.09 23.72 8.32
N ASP A 245 -4.94 22.83 7.32
CA ASP A 245 -4.83 23.12 5.88
C ASP A 245 -3.65 24.03 5.47
N LYS A 246 -2.74 24.35 6.42
CA LYS A 246 -1.63 25.27 6.17
C LYS A 246 -0.28 24.70 6.58
N LYS A 247 -0.12 24.38 7.86
CA LYS A 247 1.21 24.06 8.40
C LYS A 247 1.13 23.22 9.68
N LEU A 248 1.91 22.14 9.71
CA LEU A 248 2.19 21.39 10.93
C LEU A 248 3.69 21.49 11.24
N VAL A 249 4.03 21.73 12.49
CA VAL A 249 5.41 21.76 12.99
C VAL A 249 5.57 20.73 14.08
N LEU A 250 6.50 19.81 13.88
CA LEU A 250 6.91 18.82 14.87
C LEU A 250 8.32 19.14 15.37
N VAL A 251 8.51 19.04 16.69
CA VAL A 251 9.81 19.14 17.36
C VAL A 251 10.11 17.85 18.11
N ARG A 252 11.39 17.63 18.46
CA ARG A 252 11.78 16.44 19.23
C ARG A 252 10.96 16.31 20.51
N ASN A 253 10.58 15.07 20.82
CA ASN A 253 10.09 14.68 22.13
C ASN A 253 11.31 14.32 23.00
N GLU A 254 11.63 15.13 23.97
CA GLU A 254 12.79 14.97 24.86
C GLU A 254 12.68 13.77 25.81
N HIS A 255 11.47 13.23 25.98
CA HIS A 255 11.19 12.06 26.82
C HIS A 255 11.20 10.74 26.05
N TRP A 256 11.31 10.79 24.71
CA TRP A 256 11.50 9.59 23.90
C TRP A 256 12.92 9.04 24.06
N ASP A 257 13.03 7.78 24.51
CA ASP A 257 14.32 7.10 24.69
C ASP A 257 14.62 6.17 23.49
N PRO A 258 15.66 6.46 22.68
CA PRO A 258 16.06 5.62 21.55
C PRO A 258 16.50 4.20 21.97
N LYS A 259 16.83 3.97 23.25
CA LYS A 259 17.16 2.63 23.75
C LYS A 259 15.95 1.70 23.78
N THR A 260 14.75 2.26 23.88
CA THR A 260 13.49 1.49 23.86
C THR A 260 12.95 1.27 22.43
N ASP A 261 13.57 1.92 21.41
CA ASP A 261 13.08 1.97 20.04
C ASP A 261 14.16 1.55 19.04
N THR A 262 14.00 0.38 18.44
CA THR A 262 14.94 -0.16 17.45
C THR A 262 14.69 0.35 16.04
N VAL A 263 13.55 0.99 15.80
CA VAL A 263 13.04 1.34 14.48
C VAL A 263 13.34 2.78 14.11
N ARG A 264 12.93 3.75 14.95
CA ARG A 264 12.99 5.17 14.63
C ARG A 264 14.38 5.74 14.97
N LYS A 265 14.95 6.50 14.03
CA LYS A 265 16.30 7.08 14.17
C LYS A 265 16.27 8.55 14.57
N ALA A 266 15.13 9.23 14.33
CA ALA A 266 14.91 10.64 14.67
C ALA A 266 16.08 11.54 14.22
N TYR A 267 16.46 11.51 12.93
CA TYR A 267 17.57 12.30 12.42
C TYR A 267 17.31 13.82 12.44
N PRO A 268 16.19 14.37 11.88
CA PRO A 268 15.92 15.80 11.91
C PRO A 268 15.65 16.33 13.35
N ASP A 269 15.96 17.59 13.59
CA ASP A 269 15.50 18.27 14.83
C ASP A 269 14.03 18.66 14.75
N LYS A 270 13.57 18.94 13.53
CA LYS A 270 12.24 19.48 13.26
C LYS A 270 11.70 18.94 11.95
N PHE A 271 10.40 18.65 11.92
CA PHE A 271 9.62 18.47 10.69
C PHE A 271 8.70 19.67 10.49
N VAL A 272 8.65 20.17 9.26
CA VAL A 272 7.71 21.23 8.86
C VAL A 272 6.89 20.71 7.68
N VAL A 273 5.61 20.46 7.90
CA VAL A 273 4.68 20.08 6.83
C VAL A 273 4.01 21.35 6.31
N VAL A 274 4.16 21.62 5.02
CA VAL A 274 3.50 22.72 4.30
C VAL A 274 2.38 22.13 3.47
N MET A 275 1.15 22.57 3.72
CA MET A 275 -0.08 21.99 3.17
C MET A 275 -0.77 22.93 2.19
N GLY A 276 -1.79 22.42 1.46
CA GLY A 276 -2.61 23.22 0.56
C GLY A 276 -1.90 23.64 -0.75
N LEU A 277 -0.77 23.01 -1.08
CA LEU A 277 -0.04 23.31 -2.31
C LEU A 277 -0.71 22.60 -3.50
N LYS A 278 -0.62 23.20 -4.69
CA LYS A 278 -1.01 22.48 -5.92
C LYS A 278 0.02 21.41 -6.26
N GLY A 279 -0.42 20.22 -6.70
CA GLY A 279 0.48 19.10 -6.98
C GLY A 279 1.64 19.44 -7.92
N GLY A 280 1.37 20.12 -9.05
CA GLY A 280 2.42 20.56 -9.97
C GLY A 280 3.41 21.55 -9.36
N GLN A 281 2.98 22.39 -8.41
CA GLN A 281 3.89 23.30 -7.69
C GLN A 281 4.83 22.52 -6.74
N ILE A 282 4.36 21.44 -6.14
CA ILE A 282 5.19 20.57 -5.30
C ILE A 282 6.32 19.98 -6.14
N ASP A 283 5.97 19.41 -7.30
CA ASP A 283 6.93 18.81 -8.22
C ASP A 283 7.95 19.84 -8.68
N ASP A 284 7.51 21.01 -9.16
CA ASP A 284 8.39 22.06 -9.66
C ASP A 284 9.34 22.58 -8.57
N ARG A 285 8.89 22.76 -7.34
CA ARG A 285 9.72 23.16 -6.20
C ARG A 285 10.82 22.15 -5.89
N ILE A 286 10.49 20.86 -5.83
CA ILE A 286 11.49 19.82 -5.53
C ILE A 286 12.43 19.59 -6.72
N ILE A 287 11.94 19.72 -7.96
CA ILE A 287 12.80 19.67 -9.17
C ILE A 287 13.83 20.79 -9.13
N ALA A 288 13.41 22.03 -8.85
CA ALA A 288 14.30 23.18 -8.72
C ALA A 288 15.26 23.03 -7.53
N GLY A 289 14.76 22.53 -6.38
CA GLY A 289 15.58 22.23 -5.22
C GLY A 289 16.28 23.44 -4.61
N GLU A 290 15.66 24.62 -4.68
CA GLU A 290 16.22 25.87 -4.18
C GLU A 290 15.92 26.09 -2.69
N GLY A 291 16.84 26.69 -1.96
CA GLY A 291 16.67 27.05 -0.56
C GLY A 291 16.23 25.88 0.32
N ALA A 292 15.13 26.06 1.06
CA ALA A 292 14.58 25.03 1.95
C ALA A 292 14.04 23.80 1.17
N ASP A 293 13.69 23.93 -0.10
CA ASP A 293 13.16 22.85 -0.92
C ASP A 293 14.23 21.81 -1.28
N ALA A 294 15.52 22.14 -1.17
CA ALA A 294 16.59 21.15 -1.22
C ALA A 294 16.51 20.13 -0.08
N SER A 295 15.89 20.48 1.05
CA SER A 295 15.66 19.65 2.23
C SER A 295 14.20 19.20 2.34
N ALA A 296 13.47 19.12 1.23
CA ALA A 296 12.07 18.76 1.20
C ALA A 296 11.84 17.34 0.64
N VAL A 297 10.73 16.73 1.09
CA VAL A 297 10.17 15.49 0.54
C VAL A 297 8.72 15.69 0.16
N GLN A 298 8.20 14.91 -0.78
CA GLN A 298 6.79 14.87 -1.12
C GLN A 298 6.01 13.99 -0.13
N TYR A 299 4.81 14.47 0.25
CA TYR A 299 3.78 13.64 0.88
C TYR A 299 2.89 12.97 -0.17
N SER A 300 2.53 13.71 -1.21
CA SER A 300 1.67 13.26 -2.32
C SER A 300 2.51 12.79 -3.51
N ASP A 301 1.95 11.92 -4.34
CA ASP A 301 2.60 11.39 -5.53
C ASP A 301 2.98 12.49 -6.52
N MET A 302 4.12 12.32 -7.18
CA MET A 302 4.49 13.13 -8.36
C MET A 302 3.40 13.01 -9.42
N ARG A 303 3.03 14.12 -10.00
CA ARG A 303 2.00 14.16 -11.05
C ARG A 303 2.50 13.53 -12.34
N PRO A 304 1.66 12.75 -13.07
CA PRO A 304 2.05 12.17 -14.37
C PRO A 304 2.57 13.21 -15.37
N GLU A 305 1.97 14.40 -15.41
CA GLU A 305 2.38 15.52 -16.25
C GLU A 305 3.77 16.09 -15.91
N SER A 306 4.34 15.74 -14.76
CA SER A 306 5.71 16.13 -14.38
C SER A 306 6.77 15.14 -14.86
N ALA A 307 6.37 13.93 -15.31
CA ALA A 307 7.30 12.92 -15.79
C ALA A 307 8.25 13.42 -16.91
N PRO A 308 7.80 14.21 -17.93
CA PRO A 308 8.68 14.79 -18.95
C PRO A 308 9.73 15.77 -18.39
N LYS A 309 9.50 16.35 -17.20
CA LYS A 309 10.45 17.26 -16.54
C LYS A 309 11.50 16.49 -15.73
N VAL A 310 11.21 15.25 -15.34
CA VAL A 310 12.01 14.42 -14.43
C VAL A 310 12.81 13.35 -15.16
N LEU A 311 12.13 12.54 -15.99
CA LEU A 311 12.73 11.34 -16.58
C LEU A 311 13.94 11.61 -17.50
N PRO A 312 13.98 12.71 -18.28
CA PRO A 312 15.11 13.04 -19.14
C PRO A 312 16.30 13.66 -18.38
N LYS A 313 16.14 14.07 -17.10
CA LYS A 313 17.18 14.73 -16.29
C LYS A 313 17.79 13.73 -15.31
N PRO A 314 19.02 13.23 -15.55
CA PRO A 314 19.61 12.17 -14.72
C PRO A 314 19.73 12.53 -13.23
N ASP A 315 20.07 13.78 -12.92
CA ASP A 315 20.24 14.30 -11.56
C ASP A 315 18.91 14.37 -10.79
N VAL A 316 17.81 14.73 -11.46
CA VAL A 316 16.46 14.77 -10.88
C VAL A 316 15.90 13.34 -10.77
N LYS A 317 16.04 12.54 -11.84
CA LYS A 317 15.63 11.13 -11.85
C LYS A 317 16.32 10.32 -10.75
N ALA A 318 17.58 10.60 -10.44
CA ALA A 318 18.31 9.95 -9.37
C ALA A 318 17.73 10.22 -7.95
N ARG A 319 16.89 11.25 -7.82
CA ARG A 319 16.18 11.65 -6.60
C ARG A 319 14.71 11.21 -6.58
N MET A 320 14.28 10.40 -7.54
CA MET A 320 12.94 9.83 -7.62
C MET A 320 12.92 8.45 -6.99
N LEU A 321 11.94 8.21 -6.14
CA LEU A 321 11.47 6.90 -5.71
C LEU A 321 10.31 6.48 -6.59
N ALA A 322 10.12 5.20 -6.80
CA ALA A 322 8.97 4.65 -7.52
C ALA A 322 8.66 3.23 -7.01
N GLU A 323 8.50 3.11 -5.70
CA GLU A 323 8.17 1.84 -5.06
C GLU A 323 6.75 1.38 -5.41
N SER A 324 6.53 0.07 -5.36
CA SER A 324 5.18 -0.48 -5.45
C SER A 324 4.31 0.07 -4.32
N GLN A 325 3.10 0.50 -4.66
CA GLN A 325 2.09 0.86 -3.65
C GLN A 325 1.53 -0.36 -2.92
N GLY A 326 1.83 -1.58 -3.38
CA GLY A 326 1.19 -2.79 -2.88
C GLY A 326 -0.30 -2.88 -3.23
N CYS A 327 -0.78 -2.10 -4.19
CA CYS A 327 -2.18 -2.01 -4.58
C CYS A 327 -2.39 -2.58 -5.98
N THR A 328 -3.52 -3.27 -6.18
CA THR A 328 -3.96 -3.71 -7.50
C THR A 328 -5.19 -2.91 -7.91
N GLU A 329 -5.13 -2.27 -9.07
CA GLU A 329 -6.29 -1.64 -9.70
C GLU A 329 -7.00 -2.65 -10.60
N MET A 330 -8.33 -2.70 -10.50
CA MET A 330 -9.17 -3.69 -11.15
C MET A 330 -10.32 -3.02 -11.89
N LEU A 331 -10.66 -3.57 -13.04
CA LEU A 331 -11.95 -3.33 -13.69
C LEU A 331 -12.94 -4.34 -13.09
N HIS A 332 -13.81 -3.89 -12.21
CA HIS A 332 -14.87 -4.69 -11.63
C HIS A 332 -16.03 -4.84 -12.60
N LEU A 333 -16.57 -6.04 -12.69
CA LEU A 333 -17.74 -6.39 -13.47
C LEU A 333 -18.90 -6.62 -12.49
N ASN A 334 -20.07 -6.03 -12.70
CA ASN A 334 -21.21 -6.21 -11.80
C ASN A 334 -21.82 -7.61 -11.96
N ASN A 335 -21.39 -8.58 -11.14
CA ASN A 335 -21.82 -9.97 -11.22
C ASN A 335 -23.27 -10.22 -10.80
N SER A 336 -23.95 -9.21 -10.23
CA SER A 336 -25.32 -9.39 -9.71
C SER A 336 -26.40 -9.34 -10.79
N ARG A 337 -26.06 -8.92 -12.01
CA ARG A 337 -27.01 -8.74 -13.11
C ARG A 337 -26.38 -8.95 -14.49
N ALA A 338 -27.27 -9.15 -15.49
CA ALA A 338 -26.86 -9.21 -16.89
C ALA A 338 -26.12 -7.90 -17.30
N PRO A 339 -25.07 -8.03 -18.14
CA PRO A 339 -24.60 -9.25 -18.79
C PRO A 339 -23.57 -10.03 -18.00
N PHE A 340 -23.10 -9.52 -16.85
CA PHE A 340 -21.97 -10.06 -16.09
C PHE A 340 -22.37 -11.10 -15.03
N ASP A 341 -23.65 -11.47 -14.92
CA ASP A 341 -24.12 -12.67 -14.23
C ASP A 341 -23.67 -13.96 -14.96
N ASP A 342 -23.45 -13.91 -16.29
CA ASP A 342 -22.90 -15.02 -17.07
C ASP A 342 -21.37 -15.11 -16.95
N PRO A 343 -20.81 -16.21 -16.38
CA PRO A 343 -19.37 -16.39 -16.26
C PRO A 343 -18.62 -16.43 -17.60
N LYS A 344 -19.27 -16.85 -18.71
CA LYS A 344 -18.65 -16.84 -20.05
C LYS A 344 -18.42 -15.43 -20.56
N VAL A 345 -19.36 -14.52 -20.27
CA VAL A 345 -19.21 -13.10 -20.60
C VAL A 345 -18.06 -12.50 -19.79
N ARG A 346 -17.97 -12.80 -18.49
CA ARG A 346 -16.87 -12.33 -17.66
C ARG A 346 -15.51 -12.87 -18.14
N GLU A 347 -15.46 -14.15 -18.51
CA GLU A 347 -14.25 -14.74 -19.10
C GLU A 347 -13.85 -14.01 -20.40
N ALA A 348 -14.81 -13.73 -21.28
CA ALA A 348 -14.57 -12.99 -22.51
C ALA A 348 -13.95 -11.60 -22.24
N MET A 349 -14.41 -10.91 -21.20
CA MET A 349 -13.86 -9.60 -20.82
C MET A 349 -12.38 -9.66 -20.39
N GLN A 350 -11.91 -10.77 -19.79
CA GLN A 350 -10.49 -10.97 -19.48
C GLN A 350 -9.61 -10.93 -20.74
N TYR A 351 -10.10 -11.52 -21.85
CA TYR A 351 -9.40 -11.50 -23.14
C TYR A 351 -9.56 -10.17 -23.89
N ALA A 352 -10.63 -9.43 -23.65
CA ALA A 352 -10.94 -8.21 -24.39
C ALA A 352 -10.14 -6.99 -23.94
N VAL A 353 -9.73 -6.94 -22.66
CA VAL A 353 -9.01 -5.79 -22.09
C VAL A 353 -7.55 -5.77 -22.53
N ASP A 354 -7.11 -4.62 -23.08
CA ASP A 354 -5.71 -4.32 -23.38
C ASP A 354 -5.06 -3.64 -22.17
N LYS A 355 -4.45 -4.44 -21.29
CA LYS A 355 -3.81 -3.96 -20.07
C LYS A 355 -2.58 -3.09 -20.35
N GLU A 356 -1.84 -3.35 -21.45
CA GLU A 356 -0.69 -2.53 -21.86
C GLU A 356 -1.13 -1.11 -22.24
N ALA A 357 -2.24 -0.99 -22.97
CA ALA A 357 -2.82 0.31 -23.31
C ALA A 357 -3.28 1.05 -22.05
N VAL A 358 -3.88 0.35 -21.08
CA VAL A 358 -4.30 0.96 -19.80
C VAL A 358 -3.10 1.41 -18.96
N VAL A 359 -2.04 0.60 -18.88
CA VAL A 359 -0.78 0.99 -18.22
C VAL A 359 -0.17 2.23 -18.89
N THR A 360 -0.16 2.27 -20.23
CA THR A 360 0.34 3.43 -20.98
C THR A 360 -0.47 4.69 -20.67
N ALA A 361 -1.80 4.58 -20.70
CA ALA A 361 -2.70 5.70 -20.39
C ALA A 361 -2.61 6.15 -18.92
N GLY A 362 -2.23 5.25 -18.00
CA GLY A 362 -1.97 5.54 -16.59
C GLY A 362 -0.64 6.22 -16.30
N GLY A 363 0.15 6.60 -17.33
CA GLY A 363 1.46 7.24 -17.17
C GLY A 363 2.64 6.33 -17.53
N GLY A 364 2.35 5.16 -18.10
CA GLY A 364 3.33 4.25 -18.66
C GLY A 364 4.03 3.34 -17.63
N PRO A 365 4.98 2.50 -18.11
CA PRO A 365 5.64 1.48 -17.29
C PRO A 365 6.59 2.06 -16.22
N ALA A 366 6.88 3.34 -16.24
CA ALA A 366 7.62 4.00 -15.16
C ALA A 366 6.78 4.19 -13.89
N LEU A 367 5.46 4.24 -14.01
CA LEU A 367 4.52 4.52 -12.92
C LEU A 367 3.59 3.33 -12.62
N ASN A 368 3.48 2.35 -13.50
CA ASN A 368 2.57 1.22 -13.34
C ASN A 368 3.16 -0.05 -13.97
N GLU A 369 2.67 -1.21 -13.51
CA GLU A 369 2.95 -2.51 -14.11
C GLU A 369 1.65 -3.22 -14.46
N VAL A 370 1.69 -4.16 -15.42
CA VAL A 370 0.53 -5.00 -15.73
C VAL A 370 0.25 -5.94 -14.57
N ALA A 371 -1.00 -5.99 -14.12
CA ALA A 371 -1.44 -6.95 -13.11
C ALA A 371 -1.92 -8.26 -13.76
N THR A 372 -1.50 -9.40 -13.21
CA THR A 372 -1.88 -10.75 -13.66
C THR A 372 -2.69 -11.54 -12.63
N ALA A 373 -2.78 -11.03 -11.40
CA ALA A 373 -3.55 -11.59 -10.29
C ALA A 373 -4.14 -10.46 -9.43
N TYR A 374 -5.03 -10.77 -8.51
CA TYR A 374 -5.62 -9.77 -7.61
C TYR A 374 -4.65 -9.37 -6.49
N LEU A 375 -4.04 -10.35 -5.83
CA LEU A 375 -3.09 -10.06 -4.77
C LEU A 375 -1.82 -9.39 -5.32
N PRO A 376 -1.38 -8.25 -4.76
CA PRO A 376 -0.14 -7.61 -5.17
C PRO A 376 1.08 -8.48 -4.82
N PRO A 377 2.25 -8.25 -5.46
CA PRO A 377 3.46 -9.05 -5.26
C PRO A 377 3.91 -9.16 -3.80
N ALA A 378 3.69 -8.12 -3.00
CA ALA A 378 4.03 -8.12 -1.57
C ALA A 378 3.29 -9.23 -0.78
N LEU A 379 2.09 -9.62 -1.22
CA LEU A 379 1.27 -10.66 -0.59
C LEU A 379 1.46 -12.04 -1.22
N SER A 380 1.93 -12.11 -2.46
CA SER A 380 2.11 -13.35 -3.23
C SER A 380 3.56 -13.84 -3.29
N GLY A 381 4.38 -13.46 -2.32
CA GLY A 381 5.77 -13.91 -2.24
C GLY A 381 6.74 -13.20 -3.20
N GLY A 382 6.36 -12.04 -3.71
CA GLY A 382 7.20 -11.17 -4.56
C GLY A 382 6.90 -11.27 -6.05
N LYS A 383 5.98 -12.13 -6.48
CA LYS A 383 5.57 -12.28 -7.88
C LYS A 383 4.10 -12.69 -7.97
N GLN A 384 3.33 -12.03 -8.83
CA GLN A 384 1.96 -12.46 -9.11
C GLN A 384 1.93 -13.76 -9.94
N ALA A 385 0.93 -14.60 -9.67
CA ALA A 385 0.63 -15.75 -10.51
C ALA A 385 -0.02 -15.27 -11.82
N ASP A 386 0.41 -15.83 -12.94
CA ASP A 386 -0.27 -15.65 -14.24
C ASP A 386 -1.18 -16.86 -14.51
N THR A 387 -2.29 -16.92 -13.77
CA THR A 387 -3.23 -18.05 -13.78
C THR A 387 -3.90 -18.24 -15.13
N LEU A 388 -4.28 -17.17 -15.80
CA LEU A 388 -5.03 -17.21 -17.06
C LEU A 388 -4.14 -17.25 -18.30
N LYS A 389 -2.87 -16.88 -18.19
CA LYS A 389 -1.87 -16.84 -19.28
C LYS A 389 -2.35 -16.06 -20.51
N ILE A 390 -3.03 -14.94 -20.28
CA ILE A 390 -3.52 -14.05 -21.32
C ILE A 390 -2.44 -13.00 -21.60
N ALA A 391 -2.15 -12.76 -22.89
CA ALA A 391 -1.23 -11.70 -23.28
C ALA A 391 -1.69 -10.35 -22.72
N PRO A 392 -0.80 -9.48 -22.22
CA PRO A 392 -1.18 -8.17 -21.68
C PRO A 392 -1.97 -7.28 -22.66
N SER A 393 -1.71 -7.39 -23.95
CA SER A 393 -2.47 -6.71 -25.02
C SER A 393 -3.88 -7.28 -25.26
N GLY A 394 -4.25 -8.37 -24.56
CA GLY A 394 -5.50 -9.11 -24.75
C GLY A 394 -5.49 -10.02 -25.98
N ASP A 395 -6.62 -10.69 -26.19
CA ASP A 395 -6.96 -11.48 -27.38
C ASP A 395 -8.39 -11.19 -27.82
N PRO A 396 -8.62 -10.14 -28.61
CA PRO A 396 -9.96 -9.75 -29.05
C PRO A 396 -10.66 -10.82 -29.89
N ALA A 397 -9.92 -11.68 -30.59
CA ALA A 397 -10.50 -12.75 -31.38
C ALA A 397 -11.11 -13.82 -30.46
N LYS A 398 -10.38 -14.24 -29.43
CA LYS A 398 -10.87 -15.16 -28.41
C LYS A 398 -12.06 -14.56 -27.63
N ALA A 399 -12.00 -13.28 -27.30
CA ALA A 399 -13.10 -12.59 -26.64
C ALA A 399 -14.39 -12.65 -27.49
N LYS A 400 -14.31 -12.36 -28.79
CA LYS A 400 -15.45 -12.48 -29.71
C LYS A 400 -16.03 -13.89 -29.78
N GLU A 401 -15.17 -14.91 -29.84
CA GLU A 401 -15.59 -16.31 -29.82
C GLU A 401 -16.42 -16.61 -28.57
N LEU A 402 -15.92 -16.22 -27.40
CA LEU A 402 -16.58 -16.46 -26.12
C LEU A 402 -17.91 -15.68 -26.00
N LEU A 403 -17.95 -14.41 -26.42
CA LEU A 403 -19.17 -13.62 -26.46
C LEU A 403 -20.23 -14.23 -27.38
N LYS A 404 -19.81 -14.71 -28.57
CA LYS A 404 -20.71 -15.42 -29.48
C LYS A 404 -21.26 -16.72 -28.86
N ALA A 405 -20.39 -17.48 -28.18
CA ALA A 405 -20.80 -18.70 -27.48
C ALA A 405 -21.74 -18.45 -26.30
N ALA A 406 -21.72 -17.23 -25.74
CA ALA A 406 -22.66 -16.73 -24.74
C ALA A 406 -23.94 -16.08 -25.34
N GLY A 407 -24.08 -16.04 -26.68
CA GLY A 407 -25.20 -15.38 -27.37
C GLY A 407 -25.17 -13.84 -27.22
N LYS A 408 -23.97 -13.25 -27.08
CA LYS A 408 -23.75 -11.81 -26.85
C LYS A 408 -22.78 -11.23 -27.88
N GLU A 409 -23.06 -11.42 -29.18
CA GLU A 409 -22.18 -10.96 -30.28
C GLU A 409 -22.00 -9.42 -30.28
N THR A 410 -22.99 -8.70 -29.82
CA THR A 410 -22.93 -7.26 -29.54
C THR A 410 -23.35 -7.00 -28.11
N LEU A 411 -22.55 -6.22 -27.41
CA LEU A 411 -22.76 -5.93 -26.00
C LEU A 411 -22.58 -4.42 -25.77
N LYS A 412 -23.50 -3.81 -25.02
CA LYS A 412 -23.41 -2.41 -24.60
C LYS A 412 -23.42 -2.36 -23.09
N VAL A 413 -22.41 -1.74 -22.50
CA VAL A 413 -22.21 -1.65 -21.05
C VAL A 413 -21.76 -0.25 -20.63
N SER A 414 -22.01 0.11 -19.38
CA SER A 414 -21.56 1.35 -18.75
C SER A 414 -20.27 1.12 -17.95
N LEU A 415 -19.38 2.13 -17.95
CA LEU A 415 -18.17 2.16 -17.15
C LEU A 415 -18.08 3.47 -16.39
N ALA A 416 -18.14 3.43 -15.06
CA ALA A 416 -17.86 4.60 -14.24
C ALA A 416 -16.37 4.64 -13.80
N VAL A 417 -15.79 5.83 -13.93
CA VAL A 417 -14.42 6.13 -13.48
C VAL A 417 -14.35 7.49 -12.82
N SER A 418 -13.36 7.69 -11.95
CA SER A 418 -13.01 9.03 -11.49
C SER A 418 -12.50 9.88 -12.67
N THR A 419 -12.75 11.19 -12.67
CA THR A 419 -12.30 12.11 -13.74
C THR A 419 -10.78 12.04 -13.96
N GLY A 420 -10.00 11.72 -12.94
CA GLY A 420 -8.54 11.50 -13.05
C GLY A 420 -8.16 10.27 -13.87
N ASP A 421 -9.07 9.32 -14.05
CA ASP A 421 -8.85 8.04 -14.72
C ASP A 421 -9.43 7.99 -16.16
N LYS A 422 -9.87 9.13 -16.68
CA LYS A 422 -10.49 9.24 -18.01
C LYS A 422 -9.64 8.60 -19.12
N GLY A 423 -8.33 8.84 -19.14
CA GLY A 423 -7.44 8.23 -20.13
C GLY A 423 -7.38 6.69 -20.05
N LYS A 424 -7.42 6.12 -18.84
CA LYS A 424 -7.50 4.67 -18.65
C LYS A 424 -8.85 4.12 -19.11
N ALA A 425 -9.94 4.84 -18.86
CA ALA A 425 -11.28 4.46 -19.34
C ALA A 425 -11.36 4.45 -20.87
N GLU A 426 -10.76 5.43 -21.56
CA GLU A 426 -10.67 5.46 -23.01
C GLU A 426 -9.87 4.29 -23.57
N ALA A 427 -8.76 3.90 -22.92
CA ALA A 427 -7.98 2.72 -23.30
C ALA A 427 -8.79 1.41 -23.11
N ILE A 428 -9.53 1.28 -22.01
CA ILE A 428 -10.45 0.15 -21.77
C ILE A 428 -11.54 0.12 -22.86
N GLN A 429 -12.18 1.24 -23.13
CA GLN A 429 -13.22 1.37 -24.17
C GLN A 429 -12.71 0.91 -25.55
N GLN A 430 -11.52 1.35 -25.94
CA GLN A 430 -10.91 0.97 -27.22
C GLN A 430 -10.55 -0.52 -27.26
N GLY A 431 -10.00 -1.08 -26.16
CA GLY A 431 -9.73 -2.51 -26.04
C GLY A 431 -10.98 -3.35 -26.23
N LEU A 432 -12.03 -3.03 -25.49
CA LEU A 432 -13.32 -3.73 -25.52
C LEU A 432 -14.04 -3.58 -26.87
N ALA A 433 -13.93 -2.42 -27.53
CA ALA A 433 -14.50 -2.21 -28.87
C ALA A 433 -13.92 -3.19 -29.91
N ARG A 434 -12.63 -3.58 -29.78
CA ARG A 434 -12.02 -4.61 -30.66
C ARG A 434 -12.72 -5.96 -30.54
N ALA A 435 -13.32 -6.25 -29.40
CA ALA A 435 -14.09 -7.48 -29.14
C ALA A 435 -15.59 -7.34 -29.47
N GLY A 436 -16.07 -6.18 -29.93
CA GLY A 436 -17.50 -5.94 -30.25
C GLY A 436 -18.32 -5.44 -29.04
N VAL A 437 -17.66 -4.95 -27.99
CA VAL A 437 -18.31 -4.40 -26.79
C VAL A 437 -18.31 -2.87 -26.89
N GLU A 438 -19.50 -2.27 -26.91
CA GLU A 438 -19.71 -0.82 -26.82
C GLU A 438 -19.69 -0.41 -25.34
N VAL A 439 -18.82 0.53 -24.97
CA VAL A 439 -18.69 1.04 -23.61
C VAL A 439 -19.14 2.50 -23.54
N VAL A 440 -20.09 2.80 -22.67
CA VAL A 440 -20.48 4.18 -22.32
C VAL A 440 -19.70 4.58 -21.07
N VAL A 441 -18.79 5.53 -21.22
CA VAL A 441 -17.94 6.02 -20.11
C VAL A 441 -18.64 7.15 -19.38
N ASP A 442 -18.78 7.01 -18.06
CA ASP A 442 -19.25 8.04 -17.14
C ASP A 442 -18.09 8.47 -16.24
N THR A 443 -17.78 9.78 -16.24
CA THR A 443 -16.70 10.35 -15.43
C THR A 443 -17.26 11.10 -14.24
N ILE A 444 -16.91 10.67 -13.05
CA ILE A 444 -17.45 11.15 -11.78
C ILE A 444 -16.37 11.97 -11.07
N ASP A 445 -16.79 13.05 -10.40
CA ASP A 445 -15.89 13.83 -9.52
C ASP A 445 -15.26 12.93 -8.45
N PRO A 446 -13.95 13.04 -8.17
CA PRO A 446 -13.28 12.20 -7.19
C PRO A 446 -13.91 12.23 -5.81
N GLY A 447 -14.50 13.35 -5.39
CA GLY A 447 -15.17 13.48 -4.11
C GLY A 447 -16.49 12.70 -4.00
N ALA A 448 -17.15 12.43 -5.14
CA ALA A 448 -18.42 11.68 -5.20
C ALA A 448 -18.23 10.23 -5.69
N TYR A 449 -17.06 9.87 -6.20
CA TYR A 449 -16.87 8.61 -6.91
C TYR A 449 -17.25 7.40 -6.07
N TYR A 450 -16.73 7.30 -4.85
CA TYR A 450 -17.00 6.15 -3.98
C TYR A 450 -18.43 6.09 -3.47
N ASP A 451 -19.12 7.22 -3.33
CA ASP A 451 -20.53 7.25 -2.98
C ASP A 451 -21.39 6.69 -4.11
N VAL A 452 -21.07 7.02 -5.36
CA VAL A 452 -21.80 6.54 -6.54
C VAL A 452 -21.57 5.05 -6.77
N ILE A 453 -20.33 4.57 -6.78
CA ILE A 453 -20.05 3.15 -7.01
C ILE A 453 -20.40 2.26 -5.81
N GLY A 454 -20.48 2.84 -4.62
CA GLY A 454 -20.87 2.17 -3.38
C GLY A 454 -22.37 2.12 -3.11
N ASP A 455 -23.21 2.72 -3.95
CA ASP A 455 -24.68 2.63 -3.88
C ASP A 455 -25.19 1.60 -4.87
N LEU A 456 -25.72 0.46 -4.38
CA LEU A 456 -26.20 -0.64 -5.24
C LEU A 456 -27.31 -0.21 -6.21
N SER A 457 -28.06 0.86 -5.88
CA SER A 457 -29.15 1.36 -6.74
C SER A 457 -28.64 2.12 -7.98
N THR A 458 -27.42 2.62 -7.93
CA THR A 458 -26.79 3.42 -9.00
C THR A 458 -25.53 2.79 -9.59
N THR A 459 -25.07 1.66 -9.04
CA THR A 459 -23.84 0.99 -9.48
C THR A 459 -23.89 0.68 -10.99
N PRO A 460 -22.91 1.14 -11.78
CA PRO A 460 -22.82 0.85 -13.22
C PRO A 460 -22.51 -0.62 -13.50
N ASP A 461 -22.43 -1.01 -14.79
CA ASP A 461 -22.05 -2.37 -15.18
C ASP A 461 -20.58 -2.66 -14.88
N MET A 462 -19.72 -1.65 -15.01
CA MET A 462 -18.30 -1.74 -14.70
C MET A 462 -17.82 -0.53 -13.89
N THR A 463 -16.85 -0.76 -13.01
CA THR A 463 -16.16 0.30 -12.26
C THR A 463 -14.65 0.05 -12.27
N LEU A 464 -13.85 1.12 -12.29
CA LEU A 464 -12.39 1.03 -12.21
C LEU A 464 -11.93 1.56 -10.85
N THR A 465 -11.55 0.65 -9.96
CA THR A 465 -10.99 1.00 -8.65
C THR A 465 -10.04 -0.09 -8.16
N GLY A 466 -9.35 0.12 -7.06
CA GLY A 466 -8.37 -0.81 -6.54
C GLY A 466 -8.45 -0.98 -5.04
N TRP A 467 -7.66 -1.92 -4.54
CA TRP A 467 -7.47 -2.12 -3.11
C TRP A 467 -6.01 -2.28 -2.75
N CYS A 468 -5.66 -1.81 -1.56
CA CYS A 468 -4.35 -1.96 -0.93
C CYS A 468 -4.54 -2.71 0.39
N PRO A 469 -3.67 -3.65 0.76
CA PRO A 469 -3.79 -4.34 2.04
C PRO A 469 -3.48 -3.40 3.20
N ASP A 470 -4.20 -3.52 4.31
CA ASP A 470 -3.96 -2.73 5.52
C ASP A 470 -2.70 -3.18 6.27
N TYR A 471 -2.32 -4.44 6.10
CA TYR A 471 -1.03 -5.03 6.46
C TYR A 471 -0.74 -6.21 5.52
N PRO A 472 0.52 -6.69 5.44
CA PRO A 472 0.92 -7.71 4.44
C PRO A 472 0.29 -9.08 4.67
N SER A 473 -1.01 -9.20 4.43
CA SER A 473 -1.77 -10.44 4.45
C SER A 473 -2.92 -10.43 3.47
N GLY A 474 -3.18 -11.58 2.87
CA GLY A 474 -4.37 -11.82 2.05
C GLY A 474 -5.69 -11.68 2.83
N SER A 475 -5.66 -11.79 4.16
CA SER A 475 -6.83 -11.60 5.02
C SER A 475 -7.39 -10.17 5.01
N THR A 476 -6.55 -9.17 4.72
CA THR A 476 -6.97 -7.77 4.59
C THR A 476 -7.32 -7.39 3.16
N TRP A 477 -7.22 -8.35 2.23
CA TRP A 477 -7.43 -8.11 0.81
C TRP A 477 -8.61 -8.93 0.26
N ILE A 478 -8.49 -10.27 0.25
CA ILE A 478 -9.49 -11.17 -0.38
C ILE A 478 -10.88 -11.06 0.27
N PRO A 479 -11.05 -11.11 1.60
CA PRO A 479 -12.37 -10.99 2.20
C PRO A 479 -13.05 -9.65 1.91
N PHE A 480 -12.32 -8.54 1.95
CA PHE A 480 -12.89 -7.22 1.69
C PHE A 480 -13.41 -7.08 0.26
N VAL A 481 -12.67 -7.64 -0.72
CA VAL A 481 -12.96 -7.46 -2.15
C VAL A 481 -13.91 -8.54 -2.69
N PHE A 482 -13.88 -9.77 -2.17
CA PHE A 482 -14.58 -10.91 -2.78
C PHE A 482 -15.51 -11.71 -1.86
N ASP A 483 -15.62 -11.35 -0.57
CA ASP A 483 -16.63 -11.97 0.27
C ASP A 483 -18.01 -11.35 -0.02
N GLY A 484 -18.95 -12.16 -0.47
CA GLY A 484 -20.31 -11.70 -0.76
C GLY A 484 -21.07 -11.15 0.47
N ARG A 485 -20.62 -11.48 1.68
CA ARG A 485 -21.19 -11.00 2.95
C ARG A 485 -20.81 -9.56 3.27
N THR A 486 -19.77 -9.02 2.63
CA THR A 486 -19.33 -7.63 2.81
C THR A 486 -20.08 -6.62 1.96
N ILE A 487 -20.93 -7.09 1.03
CA ILE A 487 -21.73 -6.24 0.16
C ILE A 487 -22.78 -5.49 0.99
N ARG A 488 -22.77 -4.16 0.89
CA ARG A 488 -23.67 -3.23 1.59
C ARG A 488 -24.57 -2.51 0.58
N GLU A 489 -25.76 -2.11 0.99
CA GLU A 489 -26.67 -1.34 0.11
C GLU A 489 -26.07 0.01 -0.27
N LYS A 490 -25.37 0.67 0.67
CA LYS A 490 -24.72 1.97 0.48
C LYS A 490 -23.44 2.06 1.32
N GLY A 491 -22.53 2.93 0.89
CA GLY A 491 -21.33 3.29 1.62
C GLY A 491 -20.06 2.65 1.06
N ASN A 492 -19.01 2.58 1.89
CA ASN A 492 -17.73 2.04 1.44
C ASN A 492 -17.85 0.57 1.05
N GLN A 493 -17.79 0.30 -0.25
CA GLN A 493 -17.95 -1.00 -0.88
C GLN A 493 -16.59 -1.52 -1.35
N GLY A 494 -16.09 -2.58 -0.72
CA GLY A 494 -14.90 -3.29 -1.21
C GLY A 494 -15.24 -4.23 -2.36
N ASN A 495 -16.35 -4.96 -2.24
CA ASN A 495 -16.82 -5.88 -3.27
C ASN A 495 -17.61 -5.15 -4.36
N ASN A 496 -16.93 -4.28 -5.11
CA ASN A 496 -17.53 -3.52 -6.21
C ASN A 496 -18.00 -4.40 -7.38
N ALA A 497 -17.49 -5.63 -7.47
CA ALA A 497 -17.95 -6.63 -8.42
C ALA A 497 -19.32 -7.24 -8.04
N GLN A 498 -19.81 -7.02 -6.82
CA GLN A 498 -21.00 -7.68 -6.25
C GLN A 498 -20.94 -9.20 -6.39
N PHE A 499 -19.72 -9.74 -6.26
CA PHE A 499 -19.44 -11.17 -6.39
C PHE A 499 -19.94 -11.93 -5.17
N ARG A 500 -20.80 -12.94 -5.40
CA ARG A 500 -21.32 -13.85 -4.37
C ARG A 500 -21.09 -15.28 -4.83
N ASP A 501 -20.17 -15.97 -4.17
CA ASP A 501 -19.84 -17.36 -4.48
C ASP A 501 -19.65 -18.14 -3.19
N GLU A 502 -20.51 -19.09 -2.94
CA GLU A 502 -20.52 -19.85 -1.67
C GLU A 502 -19.22 -20.62 -1.44
N ALA A 503 -18.62 -21.18 -2.50
CA ALA A 503 -17.36 -21.90 -2.38
C ALA A 503 -16.22 -20.95 -1.98
N THR A 504 -16.17 -19.75 -2.55
CA THR A 504 -15.22 -18.71 -2.17
C THR A 504 -15.41 -18.26 -0.73
N MET A 505 -16.66 -17.99 -0.31
CA MET A 505 -16.98 -17.58 1.06
C MET A 505 -16.60 -18.67 2.09
N LYS A 506 -16.90 -19.93 1.78
CA LYS A 506 -16.48 -21.06 2.62
C LYS A 506 -14.95 -21.16 2.73
N ARG A 507 -14.25 -20.98 1.61
CA ARG A 507 -12.78 -21.03 1.58
C ARG A 507 -12.16 -19.89 2.39
N ILE A 508 -12.75 -18.69 2.33
CA ILE A 508 -12.37 -17.56 3.20
C ILE A 508 -12.48 -17.95 4.69
N ASP A 509 -13.58 -18.59 5.09
CA ASP A 509 -13.77 -19.02 6.49
C ASP A 509 -12.74 -20.06 6.91
N GLU A 510 -12.46 -21.04 6.04
CA GLU A 510 -11.44 -22.06 6.28
C GLU A 510 -10.05 -21.45 6.50
N ILE A 511 -9.65 -20.50 5.65
CA ILE A 511 -8.34 -19.82 5.74
C ILE A 511 -8.30 -18.95 7.01
N ASN A 512 -9.36 -18.22 7.29
CA ASN A 512 -9.46 -17.40 8.50
C ASN A 512 -9.38 -18.23 9.80
N ALA A 513 -9.68 -19.51 9.75
CA ALA A 513 -9.58 -20.43 10.91
C ALA A 513 -8.20 -21.08 11.06
N MET A 514 -7.27 -20.85 10.12
CA MET A 514 -5.92 -21.40 10.21
C MET A 514 -5.13 -20.71 11.34
N ALA A 515 -4.39 -21.49 12.13
CA ALA A 515 -3.55 -20.97 13.20
C ALA A 515 -2.13 -20.60 12.75
N ASP A 516 -1.64 -21.17 11.65
CA ASP A 516 -0.31 -20.89 11.09
C ASP A 516 -0.42 -19.82 10.00
N ALA A 517 0.16 -18.64 10.26
CA ALA A 517 0.11 -17.49 9.36
C ALA A 517 0.77 -17.77 7.99
N ARG A 518 1.79 -18.63 7.89
CA ARG A 518 2.45 -18.97 6.62
C ARG A 518 1.55 -19.86 5.78
N GLN A 519 0.89 -20.84 6.39
CA GLN A 519 -0.09 -21.69 5.71
C GLN A 519 -1.30 -20.84 5.25
N ALA A 520 -1.79 -19.94 6.09
CA ALA A 520 -2.86 -19.01 5.73
C ALA A 520 -2.46 -18.12 4.55
N ASN A 521 -1.25 -17.55 4.55
CA ASN A 521 -0.77 -16.72 3.45
C ASN A 521 -0.66 -17.49 2.13
N GLN A 522 -0.17 -18.74 2.14
CA GLN A 522 -0.17 -19.57 0.93
C GLN A 522 -1.60 -19.87 0.46
N ALA A 523 -2.50 -20.18 1.38
CA ALA A 523 -3.90 -20.48 1.05
C ALA A 523 -4.63 -19.26 0.46
N TRP A 524 -4.29 -18.03 0.87
CA TRP A 524 -4.80 -16.81 0.22
C TRP A 524 -4.32 -16.68 -1.22
N VAL A 525 -3.06 -17.01 -1.52
CA VAL A 525 -2.52 -17.02 -2.90
C VAL A 525 -3.22 -18.08 -3.75
N ASP A 526 -3.48 -19.25 -3.20
CA ASP A 526 -4.21 -20.31 -3.90
C ASP A 526 -5.65 -19.90 -4.19
N LEU A 527 -6.32 -19.25 -3.22
CA LEU A 527 -7.68 -18.73 -3.39
C LEU A 527 -7.74 -17.59 -4.43
N ASP A 528 -6.73 -16.73 -4.49
CA ASP A 528 -6.61 -15.72 -5.57
C ASP A 528 -6.66 -16.39 -6.94
N ALA A 529 -5.87 -17.44 -7.17
CA ALA A 529 -5.87 -18.19 -8.42
C ALA A 529 -7.22 -18.88 -8.72
N GLU A 530 -7.96 -19.32 -7.69
CA GLU A 530 -9.31 -19.88 -7.84
C GLU A 530 -10.31 -18.80 -8.25
N ILE A 531 -10.27 -17.61 -7.62
CA ILE A 531 -11.15 -16.48 -7.94
C ILE A 531 -10.84 -15.94 -9.34
N MET A 532 -9.56 -15.88 -9.74
CA MET A 532 -9.16 -15.47 -11.09
C MET A 532 -9.87 -16.29 -12.18
N LYS A 533 -10.03 -17.61 -11.99
CA LYS A 533 -10.76 -18.49 -12.94
C LYS A 533 -12.26 -18.19 -13.03
N LYS A 534 -12.84 -17.56 -12.01
CA LYS A 534 -14.26 -17.16 -11.99
C LYS A 534 -14.48 -15.77 -12.60
N SER A 535 -13.41 -15.02 -12.81
CA SER A 535 -13.38 -13.71 -13.48
C SER A 535 -14.38 -12.67 -12.93
N PRO A 536 -14.54 -12.48 -11.60
CA PRO A 536 -15.46 -11.47 -11.09
C PRO A 536 -15.00 -10.04 -11.43
N SER A 537 -13.71 -9.86 -11.59
CA SER A 537 -13.04 -8.60 -11.93
C SER A 537 -11.83 -8.89 -12.83
N ILE A 538 -11.28 -7.87 -13.44
CA ILE A 538 -10.06 -7.96 -14.25
C ILE A 538 -8.97 -7.18 -13.55
N PRO A 539 -7.91 -7.80 -13.01
CA PRO A 539 -6.76 -7.06 -12.52
C PRO A 539 -6.07 -6.38 -13.71
N VAL A 540 -5.92 -5.06 -13.65
CA VAL A 540 -5.44 -4.27 -14.79
C VAL A 540 -4.01 -3.84 -14.59
N LEU A 541 -3.73 -3.16 -13.47
CA LEU A 541 -2.40 -2.65 -13.20
C LEU A 541 -2.05 -2.66 -11.71
N LEU A 542 -0.74 -2.73 -11.45
CA LEU A 542 -0.12 -2.49 -10.16
C LEU A 542 0.40 -1.05 -10.14
N LYS A 543 -0.02 -0.29 -9.15
CA LYS A 543 0.41 1.12 -9.02
C LYS A 543 1.79 1.21 -8.37
N ARG A 544 2.61 2.11 -8.90
CA ARG A 544 3.82 2.60 -8.25
C ARG A 544 3.59 3.98 -7.67
N LYS A 545 4.35 4.33 -6.64
CA LYS A 545 4.31 5.63 -5.99
C LYS A 545 5.54 6.45 -6.40
N PRO A 546 5.43 7.31 -7.43
CA PRO A 546 6.53 8.18 -7.80
C PRO A 546 6.61 9.35 -6.81
N LEU A 547 7.73 9.44 -6.08
CA LEU A 547 8.00 10.50 -5.12
C LEU A 547 9.35 11.16 -5.44
N LEU A 548 9.39 12.47 -5.41
CA LEU A 548 10.63 13.24 -5.53
C LEU A 548 11.13 13.66 -4.15
N VAL A 549 12.45 13.68 -4.00
CA VAL A 549 13.10 14.22 -2.81
C VAL A 549 14.10 15.31 -3.18
N GLY A 550 14.31 16.25 -2.27
CA GLY A 550 15.28 17.32 -2.41
C GLY A 550 16.72 16.80 -2.45
N ALA A 551 17.63 17.57 -3.03
CA ALA A 551 19.03 17.17 -3.20
C ALA A 551 19.78 16.95 -1.88
N ASN A 552 19.34 17.58 -0.78
CA ASN A 552 19.90 17.45 0.56
C ASN A 552 19.29 16.30 1.38
N ILE A 553 18.33 15.56 0.84
CA ILE A 553 17.68 14.43 1.54
C ILE A 553 18.61 13.20 1.51
N ALA A 554 18.64 12.49 2.63
CA ALA A 554 19.36 11.22 2.83
C ALA A 554 18.48 10.20 3.56
N GLY A 555 18.77 8.91 3.42
CA GLY A 555 18.04 7.82 4.06
C GLY A 555 16.61 7.62 3.55
N ALA A 556 16.25 8.23 2.40
CA ALA A 556 14.90 8.12 1.85
C ALA A 556 14.73 6.83 1.03
N TYR A 557 13.66 6.11 1.31
CA TYR A 557 13.15 4.99 0.52
C TYR A 557 11.63 4.91 0.70
N GLY A 558 10.95 4.27 -0.25
CA GLY A 558 9.52 3.97 -0.11
C GLY A 558 9.32 2.73 0.74
N HIS A 559 8.49 2.81 1.75
CA HIS A 559 8.23 1.67 2.63
C HIS A 559 7.18 0.72 2.02
N PRO A 560 7.48 -0.60 1.91
CA PRO A 560 6.62 -1.54 1.16
C PRO A 560 5.23 -1.74 1.76
N VAL A 561 5.08 -1.60 3.08
CA VAL A 561 3.79 -1.74 3.78
C VAL A 561 2.98 -0.45 3.71
N TRP A 562 3.64 0.71 3.74
CA TRP A 562 2.97 2.02 3.76
C TRP A 562 2.77 2.58 2.35
N THR A 563 2.30 1.72 1.42
CA THR A 563 2.00 2.10 0.03
C THR A 563 3.11 2.85 -0.70
N GLY A 564 4.39 2.52 -0.41
CA GLY A 564 5.55 3.15 -1.03
C GLY A 564 5.84 4.59 -0.58
N THR A 565 5.19 5.08 0.51
CA THR A 565 5.53 6.38 1.10
C THR A 565 6.95 6.40 1.65
N ILE A 566 7.55 7.59 1.72
CA ILE A 566 8.87 7.76 2.33
C ILE A 566 8.79 7.36 3.81
N ASP A 567 9.66 6.45 4.25
CA ASP A 567 9.71 6.05 5.66
C ASP A 567 10.27 7.18 6.52
N TYR A 568 9.40 7.79 7.31
CA TYR A 568 9.78 8.88 8.22
C TYR A 568 10.65 8.43 9.39
N ALA A 569 10.77 7.13 9.64
CA ALA A 569 11.62 6.60 10.72
C ALA A 569 13.11 6.79 10.44
N THR A 570 13.53 6.84 9.18
CA THR A 570 14.94 6.82 8.77
C THR A 570 15.38 8.00 7.92
N VAL A 571 14.43 8.76 7.35
CA VAL A 571 14.75 9.91 6.50
C VAL A 571 15.38 11.04 7.30
N GLY A 572 16.32 11.75 6.69
CA GLY A 572 17.00 12.92 7.27
C GLY A 572 17.74 13.71 6.20
N LEU A 573 18.75 14.45 6.61
CA LEU A 573 19.50 15.37 5.76
C LEU A 573 20.94 14.90 5.57
N LYS A 574 21.52 15.17 4.40
CA LYS A 574 22.98 15.02 4.15
C LYS A 574 23.76 16.07 4.93
N ASP A 575 23.26 17.30 4.92
CA ASP A 575 23.86 18.46 5.57
C ASP A 575 22.78 19.29 6.27
N PRO A 576 22.63 19.17 7.60
CA PRO A 576 21.66 19.92 8.37
C PRO A 576 21.82 21.45 8.30
N SER A 577 23.03 21.95 8.02
CA SER A 577 23.29 23.39 7.94
C SER A 577 22.57 24.06 6.75
N LYS A 578 22.30 23.30 5.70
CA LYS A 578 21.59 23.76 4.50
C LYS A 578 20.07 23.80 4.63
N SER A 579 19.53 23.38 5.76
CA SER A 579 18.09 23.37 6.02
C SER A 579 17.60 24.61 6.78
N LYS A 580 18.49 25.57 7.06
CA LYS A 580 18.14 26.85 7.68
C LYS A 580 17.59 27.79 6.60
N GLY A 581 16.28 27.91 6.51
CA GLY A 581 15.55 28.89 5.75
C GLY A 581 14.66 29.73 6.62
#